data_67d54e682600d0bb4e0b3ce34e32d4b1
#
_entry.id   67d54e682600d0bb4e0b3ce34e32d4b1
#
_cell.length_a   1.000
_cell.length_b   1.000
_cell.length_c   1.000
_cell.angle_alpha   90.00
_cell.angle_beta   90.00
_cell.angle_gamma   90.00
#
_symmetry.space_group_name_H-M   'P 1'
#
loop_
_entity.id
_entity.type
_entity.pdbx_description
1 polymer ?
#
loop_
_entity_poly.entity_id
_entity_poly.type
_entity_poly.pdbx_seq_one_letter_code
_entity_poly.pdbx_strand_id
1 'polypeptide(L)'
;MNGKLCGFAVKTMNIDELLHEAVMAGGADLHIQEGRPPFIRLPDTDLIPLTDKAVVKETSVEWLHKRGYKFSGNECLSFSFPMNEHLRCRAHWSRDQAGIRGVLRILYPLDSLPEDEDMPFLAKLTDTPSGLILAVGPTGSGKTTTLWRMLSHVNECGARHIITLEDPIEYVVSGRRSLVTQREKGQHFNDFSQGVRDALRQDPDIILVGEMRDKNTMEAALTAAETGHLVFSTLHTRTAAQTVTRLISMGEGQESSLRYRLSSVLCAVLAQRRINTKKGVRICREILVATPAVVQLIRSGKEHQLETIMQTGGADGMRTMAQAEGRLKK
;
A
#
# COMPACT_ATOMS: atom_id res chain seq x y z
N MET A 1 31.76 47.00 28.54
CA MET A 1 31.98 45.92 27.58
C MET A 1 30.63 45.49 27.05
N ASN A 2 30.25 45.98 25.86
CA ASN A 2 28.98 45.68 25.20
C ASN A 2 29.12 44.37 24.43
N GLY A 3 28.62 43.29 24.99
CA GLY A 3 28.44 42.03 24.28
C GLY A 3 27.25 42.16 23.32
N LYS A 4 27.49 42.37 22.02
CA LYS A 4 26.51 42.20 20.96
C LYS A 4 26.10 40.74 20.93
N LEU A 5 24.91 40.43 21.46
CA LEU A 5 24.17 39.22 21.09
C LEU A 5 23.92 39.28 19.59
N CYS A 6 24.69 38.50 18.84
CA CYS A 6 24.48 38.29 17.42
C CYS A 6 23.15 37.58 17.27
N GLY A 7 22.09 38.34 16.92
CA GLY A 7 20.78 37.81 16.61
C GLY A 7 20.90 37.00 15.34
N PHE A 8 21.00 35.69 15.47
CA PHE A 8 20.79 34.79 14.36
C PHE A 8 19.31 34.95 13.92
N ALA A 9 19.12 35.64 12.80
CA ALA A 9 17.80 35.69 12.16
C ALA A 9 17.34 34.25 11.94
N VAL A 10 16.30 33.83 12.66
CA VAL A 10 15.65 32.55 12.43
C VAL A 10 15.06 32.59 11.03
N LYS A 11 15.75 32.03 10.05
CA LYS A 11 15.27 31.94 8.70
C LYS A 11 14.10 30.96 8.73
N THR A 12 12.87 31.44 8.51
CA THR A 12 11.69 30.60 8.31
C THR A 12 11.99 29.65 7.15
N MET A 13 11.94 28.36 7.41
CA MET A 13 12.17 27.35 6.37
C MET A 13 10.86 27.08 5.65
N ASN A 14 10.93 27.01 4.34
CA ASN A 14 9.82 26.58 3.50
C ASN A 14 9.70 25.05 3.58
N ILE A 15 8.48 24.52 3.71
CA ILE A 15 8.23 23.07 3.78
C ILE A 15 8.65 22.38 2.48
N ASP A 16 8.54 23.03 1.34
CA ASP A 16 8.97 22.47 0.06
C ASP A 16 10.50 22.29 -0.01
N GLU A 17 11.26 23.23 0.56
CA GLU A 17 12.72 23.12 0.70
C GLU A 17 13.08 21.95 1.65
N LEU A 18 12.37 21.80 2.77
CA LEU A 18 12.57 20.69 3.70
C LEU A 18 12.24 19.33 3.05
N LEU A 19 11.18 19.27 2.24
CA LEU A 19 10.84 18.07 1.46
C LEU A 19 11.95 17.73 0.46
N HIS A 20 12.50 18.74 -0.22
CA HIS A 20 13.62 18.54 -1.15
C HIS A 20 14.85 18.00 -0.42
N GLU A 21 15.23 18.59 0.71
CA GLU A 21 16.35 18.12 1.54
C GLU A 21 16.09 16.68 2.03
N ALA A 22 14.85 16.36 2.45
CA ALA A 22 14.49 15.01 2.87
C ALA A 22 14.63 13.98 1.73
N VAL A 23 14.25 14.33 0.51
CA VAL A 23 14.45 13.50 -0.70
C VAL A 23 15.92 13.28 -0.97
N MET A 24 16.74 14.35 -0.94
CA MET A 24 18.20 14.26 -1.18
C MET A 24 18.90 13.39 -0.13
N ALA A 25 18.39 13.38 1.11
CA ALA A 25 18.87 12.50 2.17
C ALA A 25 18.32 11.05 2.09
N GLY A 26 17.48 10.72 1.10
CA GLY A 26 16.85 9.40 0.98
C GLY A 26 15.77 9.13 2.04
N GLY A 27 15.13 10.18 2.57
CA GLY A 27 14.12 10.09 3.62
C GLY A 27 12.85 9.37 3.14
N ALA A 28 12.25 8.57 4.02
CA ALA A 28 10.94 7.98 3.81
C ALA A 28 9.81 8.91 4.28
N ASP A 29 9.97 9.49 5.46
CA ASP A 29 9.00 10.41 6.05
C ASP A 29 9.71 11.66 6.58
N LEU A 30 9.13 12.84 6.31
CA LEU A 30 9.49 14.11 6.92
C LEU A 30 8.47 14.44 8.02
N HIS A 31 8.95 14.68 9.24
CA HIS A 31 8.13 15.06 10.38
C HIS A 31 8.36 16.53 10.71
N ILE A 32 7.27 17.27 10.75
CA ILE A 32 7.22 18.70 11.09
C ILE A 32 6.40 18.85 12.35
N GLN A 33 6.95 19.55 13.32
CA GLN A 33 6.25 19.90 14.56
C GLN A 33 6.51 21.35 14.87
N GLU A 34 5.48 22.08 15.24
CA GLU A 34 5.56 23.47 15.64
C GLU A 34 6.58 23.64 16.78
N GLY A 35 7.47 24.63 16.67
CA GLY A 35 8.49 24.92 17.69
C GLY A 35 9.63 23.91 17.81
N ARG A 36 9.72 22.92 16.92
CA ARG A 36 10.82 21.94 16.92
C ARG A 36 11.51 21.88 15.56
N PRO A 37 12.80 21.47 15.51
CA PRO A 37 13.45 21.13 14.25
C PRO A 37 12.69 20.04 13.49
N PRO A 38 12.72 20.05 12.16
CA PRO A 38 12.15 18.96 11.36
C PRO A 38 13.01 17.70 11.48
N PHE A 39 12.35 16.56 11.51
CA PHE A 39 12.98 15.25 11.57
C PHE A 39 12.70 14.47 10.30
N ILE A 40 13.64 13.64 9.88
CA ILE A 40 13.42 12.64 8.84
C ILE A 40 13.53 11.23 9.40
N ARG A 41 12.77 10.34 8.83
CA ARG A 41 12.93 8.90 8.95
C ARG A 41 13.57 8.36 7.68
N LEU A 42 14.75 7.83 7.77
CA LEU A 42 15.34 7.05 6.69
C LEU A 42 14.72 5.65 6.67
N PRO A 43 14.72 4.94 5.55
CA PRO A 43 14.25 3.56 5.51
C PRO A 43 14.94 2.70 6.58
N ASP A 44 14.14 2.04 7.41
CA ASP A 44 14.58 1.09 8.46
C ASP A 44 15.52 1.68 9.53
N THR A 45 15.44 2.99 9.78
CA THR A 45 16.24 3.68 10.83
C THR A 45 15.36 4.46 11.80
N ASP A 46 16.00 4.99 12.83
CA ASP A 46 15.38 5.92 13.77
C ASP A 46 15.13 7.30 13.14
N LEU A 47 14.32 8.10 13.83
CA LEU A 47 14.11 9.50 13.52
C LEU A 47 15.39 10.29 13.81
N ILE A 48 15.87 11.05 12.82
CA ILE A 48 17.03 11.93 12.96
C ILE A 48 16.66 13.38 12.61
N PRO A 49 17.25 14.39 13.26
CA PRO A 49 17.03 15.78 12.86
C PRO A 49 17.50 16.02 11.42
N LEU A 50 16.70 16.71 10.63
CA LEU A 50 17.07 17.11 9.27
C LEU A 50 17.88 18.41 9.30
N THR A 51 17.54 19.32 10.20
CA THR A 51 18.21 20.61 10.39
C THR A 51 17.99 21.09 11.84
N ASP A 52 18.89 21.93 12.33
CA ASP A 52 18.80 22.54 13.67
C ASP A 52 17.80 23.72 13.75
N LYS A 53 17.23 24.13 12.62
CA LYS A 53 16.24 25.22 12.55
C LYS A 53 14.86 24.71 12.85
N ALA A 54 14.11 25.47 13.67
CA ALA A 54 12.72 25.14 13.97
C ALA A 54 11.78 25.62 12.85
N VAL A 55 10.76 24.80 12.55
CA VAL A 55 9.62 25.20 11.71
C VAL A 55 8.63 25.96 12.56
N VAL A 56 8.18 27.11 12.09
CA VAL A 56 7.21 27.94 12.78
C VAL A 56 5.78 27.66 12.28
N LYS A 57 4.79 27.96 13.11
CA LYS A 57 3.37 27.69 12.82
C LYS A 57 2.89 28.36 11.54
N GLU A 58 3.26 29.61 11.32
CA GLU A 58 2.87 30.39 10.16
C GLU A 58 3.31 29.72 8.85
N THR A 59 4.51 29.13 8.85
CA THR A 59 5.02 28.39 7.71
C THR A 59 4.13 27.19 7.36
N SER A 60 3.69 26.44 8.37
CA SER A 60 2.82 25.26 8.17
C SER A 60 1.42 25.66 7.67
N VAL A 61 0.83 26.68 8.26
CA VAL A 61 -0.50 27.20 7.86
C VAL A 61 -0.48 27.80 6.47
N GLU A 62 0.53 28.63 6.16
CA GLU A 62 0.67 29.23 4.84
C GLU A 62 0.87 28.19 3.74
N TRP A 63 1.67 27.15 4.03
CA TRP A 63 1.91 26.06 3.10
C TRP A 63 0.62 25.28 2.77
N LEU A 64 -0.22 25.01 3.78
CA LEU A 64 -1.51 24.38 3.59
C LEU A 64 -2.48 25.28 2.80
N HIS A 65 -2.52 26.56 3.15
CA HIS A 65 -3.41 27.52 2.49
C HIS A 65 -3.06 27.71 1.00
N LYS A 66 -1.78 27.76 0.66
CA LYS A 66 -1.30 27.83 -0.75
C LYS A 66 -1.76 26.62 -1.58
N ARG A 67 -2.04 25.47 -0.94
CA ARG A 67 -2.57 24.25 -1.56
C ARG A 67 -4.09 24.14 -1.50
N GLY A 68 -4.78 25.20 -1.08
CA GLY A 68 -6.24 25.27 -1.03
C GLY A 68 -6.86 24.61 0.21
N TYR A 69 -6.05 24.18 1.18
CA TYR A 69 -6.54 23.54 2.39
C TYR A 69 -6.70 24.56 3.53
N LYS A 70 -7.90 24.59 4.14
CA LYS A 70 -8.15 25.32 5.38
C LYS A 70 -7.96 24.36 6.54
N PHE A 71 -7.02 24.63 7.43
CA PHE A 71 -6.72 23.81 8.58
C PHE A 71 -7.07 24.55 9.86
N SER A 72 -8.18 24.18 10.50
CA SER A 72 -8.63 24.76 11.78
C SER A 72 -7.91 24.14 12.99
N GLY A 73 -7.39 22.94 12.82
CA GLY A 73 -6.72 22.16 13.86
C GLY A 73 -7.66 21.31 14.73
N ASN A 74 -8.97 21.34 14.49
CA ASN A 74 -9.93 20.46 15.19
C ASN A 74 -10.11 19.11 14.47
N GLU A 75 -9.65 19.02 13.23
CA GLU A 75 -9.76 17.83 12.38
C GLU A 75 -8.38 17.44 11.87
N CYS A 76 -8.19 16.14 11.60
CA CYS A 76 -7.03 15.69 10.87
C CYS A 76 -7.24 15.92 9.36
N LEU A 77 -6.18 16.31 8.67
CA LEU A 77 -6.19 16.55 7.24
C LEU A 77 -5.20 15.61 6.56
N SER A 78 -5.69 14.77 5.64
CA SER A 78 -4.85 13.88 4.84
C SER A 78 -5.09 14.12 3.36
N PHE A 79 -4.01 14.23 2.59
CA PHE A 79 -4.07 14.39 1.14
C PHE A 79 -2.75 13.95 0.51
N SER A 80 -2.76 13.72 -0.80
CA SER A 80 -1.53 13.50 -1.56
C SER A 80 -1.38 14.53 -2.67
N PHE A 81 -0.13 14.86 -3.01
CA PHE A 81 0.19 15.85 -4.03
C PHE A 81 1.46 15.47 -4.79
N PRO A 82 1.61 15.88 -6.06
CA PRO A 82 2.85 15.72 -6.79
C PRO A 82 3.91 16.71 -6.25
N MET A 83 5.11 16.23 -5.99
CA MET A 83 6.29 17.07 -5.71
C MET A 83 6.98 17.51 -7.00
N ASN A 84 7.06 16.61 -7.97
CA ASN A 84 7.52 16.82 -9.34
C ASN A 84 6.89 15.75 -10.26
N GLU A 85 7.38 15.61 -11.49
CA GLU A 85 6.88 14.63 -12.47
C GLU A 85 7.02 13.16 -12.01
N HIS A 86 7.95 12.86 -11.09
CA HIS A 86 8.28 11.50 -10.68
C HIS A 86 7.98 11.20 -9.21
N LEU A 87 7.93 12.22 -8.36
CA LEU A 87 7.77 12.09 -6.91
C LEU A 87 6.42 12.60 -6.45
N ARG A 88 5.81 11.86 -5.54
CA ARG A 88 4.60 12.28 -4.83
C ARG A 88 4.86 12.33 -3.34
N CYS A 89 4.01 13.05 -2.64
CA CYS A 89 4.01 13.12 -1.19
C CYS A 89 2.60 12.88 -0.67
N ARG A 90 2.48 12.05 0.37
CA ARG A 90 1.28 11.92 1.18
C ARG A 90 1.48 12.72 2.46
N ALA A 91 0.67 13.73 2.66
CA ALA A 91 0.70 14.57 3.85
C ALA A 91 -0.43 14.21 4.81
N HIS A 92 -0.11 14.16 6.10
CA HIS A 92 -1.07 14.07 7.19
C HIS A 92 -0.80 15.16 8.20
N TRP A 93 -1.80 15.99 8.47
CA TRP A 93 -1.72 17.10 9.40
C TRP A 93 -2.70 16.91 10.55
N SER A 94 -2.24 17.20 11.75
CA SER A 94 -3.02 17.16 12.97
C SER A 94 -2.58 18.24 13.93
N ARG A 95 -3.33 18.46 14.99
CA ARG A 95 -2.93 19.32 16.11
C ARG A 95 -2.90 18.51 17.39
N ASP A 96 -1.87 18.72 18.21
CA ASP A 96 -1.77 18.23 19.57
C ASP A 96 -1.57 19.41 20.55
N GLN A 97 -1.27 19.11 21.82
CA GLN A 97 -1.02 20.12 22.85
C GLN A 97 0.18 21.04 22.51
N ALA A 98 1.13 20.56 21.72
CA ALA A 98 2.33 21.31 21.33
C ALA A 98 2.15 22.16 20.08
N GLY A 99 1.00 22.06 19.39
CA GLY A 99 0.68 22.82 18.18
C GLY A 99 0.42 21.96 16.95
N ILE A 100 0.69 22.51 15.77
CA ILE A 100 0.48 21.82 14.50
C ILE A 100 1.60 20.81 14.25
N ARG A 101 1.20 19.62 13.78
CA ARG A 101 2.10 18.55 13.40
C ARG A 101 1.78 18.06 12.00
N GLY A 102 2.81 17.88 11.18
CA GLY A 102 2.74 17.29 9.85
C GLY A 102 3.63 16.06 9.73
N VAL A 103 3.13 15.03 9.08
CA VAL A 103 3.92 13.89 8.62
C VAL A 103 3.76 13.80 7.11
N LEU A 104 4.87 13.95 6.40
CA LEU A 104 4.91 14.00 4.94
C LEU A 104 5.71 12.80 4.45
N ARG A 105 5.01 11.78 3.94
CA ARG A 105 5.60 10.56 3.37
C ARG A 105 5.98 10.78 1.92
N ILE A 106 7.26 10.53 1.61
CA ILE A 106 7.79 10.60 0.25
C ILE A 106 7.49 9.28 -0.46
N LEU A 107 6.80 9.36 -1.59
CA LEU A 107 6.44 8.22 -2.41
C LEU A 107 7.36 8.18 -3.62
N TYR A 108 8.35 7.29 -3.57
CA TYR A 108 9.31 7.10 -4.65
C TYR A 108 8.67 6.32 -5.81
N PRO A 109 9.05 6.62 -7.07
CA PRO A 109 8.50 5.91 -8.22
C PRO A 109 8.89 4.43 -8.20
N LEU A 110 8.03 3.58 -8.77
CA LEU A 110 8.23 2.13 -8.79
C LEU A 110 9.58 1.72 -9.40
N ASP A 111 10.00 2.43 -10.45
CA ASP A 111 11.23 2.14 -11.20
C ASP A 111 12.51 2.45 -10.39
N SER A 112 12.41 3.28 -9.36
CA SER A 112 13.54 3.57 -8.46
C SER A 112 13.74 2.53 -7.35
N LEU A 113 12.78 1.64 -7.18
CA LEU A 113 12.83 0.60 -6.14
C LEU A 113 13.61 -0.63 -6.63
N PRO A 114 14.32 -1.34 -5.73
CA PRO A 114 15.04 -2.56 -6.10
C PRO A 114 14.15 -3.58 -6.82
N GLU A 115 14.70 -4.31 -7.77
CA GLU A 115 13.99 -5.37 -8.46
C GLU A 115 13.39 -6.40 -7.49
N ASP A 116 12.23 -6.93 -7.85
CA ASP A 116 11.54 -7.98 -7.10
C ASP A 116 11.83 -9.33 -7.77
N GLU A 117 12.59 -10.17 -7.08
CA GLU A 117 13.03 -11.50 -7.61
C GLU A 117 11.83 -12.43 -7.92
N ASP A 118 10.65 -12.16 -7.34
CA ASP A 118 9.44 -12.93 -7.58
C ASP A 118 8.63 -12.44 -8.80
N MET A 119 8.99 -11.30 -9.40
CA MET A 119 8.20 -10.74 -10.52
C MET A 119 7.92 -11.71 -11.66
N PRO A 120 8.84 -12.60 -12.09
CA PRO A 120 8.52 -13.57 -13.12
C PRO A 120 7.39 -14.53 -12.76
N PHE A 121 7.23 -14.84 -11.47
CA PHE A 121 6.12 -15.64 -10.97
C PHE A 121 4.85 -14.78 -10.78
N LEU A 122 4.98 -13.61 -10.20
CA LEU A 122 3.86 -12.70 -9.95
C LEU A 122 3.19 -12.24 -11.25
N ALA A 123 3.98 -12.00 -12.30
CA ALA A 123 3.48 -11.66 -13.62
C ALA A 123 2.55 -12.75 -14.18
N LYS A 124 2.88 -14.03 -14.01
CA LYS A 124 2.03 -15.16 -14.46
C LYS A 124 0.67 -15.17 -13.75
N LEU A 125 0.58 -14.70 -12.51
CA LEU A 125 -0.70 -14.59 -11.81
C LEU A 125 -1.62 -13.56 -12.46
N THR A 126 -1.08 -12.57 -13.16
CA THR A 126 -1.88 -11.54 -13.86
C THR A 126 -2.49 -12.03 -15.17
N ASP A 127 -2.05 -13.19 -15.68
CA ASP A 127 -2.61 -13.83 -16.88
C ASP A 127 -3.96 -14.51 -16.58
N THR A 128 -4.31 -14.66 -15.30
CA THR A 128 -5.59 -15.21 -14.87
C THR A 128 -6.73 -14.29 -15.34
N PRO A 129 -7.76 -14.81 -16.03
CA PRO A 129 -8.81 -13.97 -16.60
C PRO A 129 -9.71 -13.32 -15.55
N SER A 130 -9.95 -14.00 -14.43
CA SER A 130 -10.78 -13.51 -13.32
C SER A 130 -10.37 -14.17 -12.01
N GLY A 131 -10.76 -13.57 -10.89
CA GLY A 131 -10.54 -14.12 -9.56
C GLY A 131 -9.97 -13.09 -8.59
N LEU A 132 -9.45 -13.55 -7.45
CA LEU A 132 -8.99 -12.70 -6.35
C LEU A 132 -7.53 -12.98 -6.01
N ILE A 133 -6.70 -11.95 -6.08
CA ILE A 133 -5.28 -11.97 -5.66
C ILE A 133 -5.12 -11.01 -4.48
N LEU A 134 -4.53 -11.50 -3.39
CA LEU A 134 -4.38 -10.77 -2.14
C LEU A 134 -2.91 -10.56 -1.79
N ALA A 135 -2.52 -9.31 -1.56
CA ALA A 135 -1.23 -8.99 -0.94
C ALA A 135 -1.47 -8.63 0.54
N VAL A 136 -0.87 -9.39 1.45
CA VAL A 136 -1.13 -9.25 2.88
C VAL A 136 0.16 -9.09 3.68
N GLY A 137 0.06 -8.50 4.87
CA GLY A 137 1.21 -8.25 5.74
C GLY A 137 1.06 -6.96 6.54
N PRO A 138 2.00 -6.67 7.45
CA PRO A 138 1.98 -5.44 8.25
C PRO A 138 2.09 -4.17 7.37
N THR A 139 1.82 -3.02 7.97
CA THR A 139 2.08 -1.73 7.32
C THR A 139 3.55 -1.60 6.97
N GLY A 140 3.85 -1.06 5.79
CA GLY A 140 5.22 -0.92 5.29
C GLY A 140 5.85 -2.21 4.74
N SER A 141 5.13 -3.33 4.66
CA SER A 141 5.65 -4.58 4.08
C SER A 141 5.76 -4.59 2.55
N GLY A 142 5.33 -3.52 1.87
CA GLY A 142 5.42 -3.37 0.41
C GLY A 142 4.22 -3.94 -0.37
N LYS A 143 3.08 -4.16 0.27
CA LYS A 143 1.86 -4.69 -0.38
C LYS A 143 1.46 -3.89 -1.62
N THR A 144 1.25 -2.58 -1.44
CA THR A 144 0.88 -1.66 -2.52
C THR A 144 1.90 -1.69 -3.65
N THR A 145 3.18 -1.65 -3.31
CA THR A 145 4.28 -1.73 -4.29
C THR A 145 4.23 -3.03 -5.12
N THR A 146 4.00 -4.17 -4.46
CA THR A 146 3.90 -5.46 -5.15
C THR A 146 2.72 -5.47 -6.12
N LEU A 147 1.52 -5.04 -5.66
CA LEU A 147 0.35 -4.99 -6.54
C LEU A 147 0.55 -4.02 -7.70
N TRP A 148 1.15 -2.85 -7.46
CA TRP A 148 1.43 -1.91 -8.54
C TRP A 148 2.47 -2.43 -9.55
N ARG A 149 3.46 -3.20 -9.12
CA ARG A 149 4.39 -3.88 -10.05
C ARG A 149 3.66 -4.89 -10.94
N MET A 150 2.75 -5.68 -10.36
CA MET A 150 1.91 -6.60 -11.14
C MET A 150 1.02 -5.84 -12.14
N LEU A 151 0.37 -4.75 -11.71
CA LEU A 151 -0.44 -3.92 -12.58
C LEU A 151 0.37 -3.17 -13.64
N SER A 152 1.60 -2.73 -13.33
CA SER A 152 2.51 -2.12 -14.29
C SER A 152 2.91 -3.12 -15.38
N HIS A 153 3.16 -4.38 -15.01
CA HIS A 153 3.40 -5.44 -15.99
C HIS A 153 2.20 -5.61 -16.95
N VAL A 154 0.97 -5.65 -16.41
CA VAL A 154 -0.24 -5.70 -17.25
C VAL A 154 -0.34 -4.46 -18.15
N ASN A 155 -0.07 -3.28 -17.61
CA ASN A 155 -0.12 -2.01 -18.36
C ASN A 155 0.89 -1.96 -19.51
N GLU A 156 2.00 -2.66 -19.40
CA GLU A 156 3.04 -2.73 -20.43
C GLU A 156 2.76 -3.81 -21.49
N CYS A 157 2.24 -4.96 -21.06
CA CYS A 157 2.10 -6.14 -21.92
C CYS A 157 0.69 -6.34 -22.48
N GLY A 158 -0.34 -5.94 -21.73
CA GLY A 158 -1.75 -6.18 -22.05
C GLY A 158 -2.49 -4.95 -22.55
N ALA A 159 -3.67 -5.19 -23.17
CA ALA A 159 -4.66 -4.15 -23.51
C ALA A 159 -5.90 -4.37 -22.62
N ARG A 160 -5.81 -3.89 -21.37
CA ARG A 160 -6.82 -4.10 -20.32
C ARG A 160 -7.33 -2.77 -19.80
N HIS A 161 -8.56 -2.73 -19.30
CA HIS A 161 -9.05 -1.61 -18.51
C HIS A 161 -8.82 -1.90 -17.03
N ILE A 162 -7.90 -1.13 -16.40
CA ILE A 162 -7.51 -1.24 -14.99
C ILE A 162 -8.17 -0.10 -14.24
N ILE A 163 -9.03 -0.42 -13.27
CA ILE A 163 -9.60 0.58 -12.35
C ILE A 163 -9.00 0.36 -10.97
N THR A 164 -8.49 1.42 -10.35
CA THR A 164 -8.01 1.38 -8.99
C THR A 164 -8.84 2.24 -8.05
N LEU A 165 -9.09 1.72 -6.85
CA LEU A 165 -9.78 2.37 -5.75
C LEU A 165 -8.80 2.46 -4.60
N GLU A 166 -8.31 3.66 -4.26
CA GLU A 166 -7.18 3.85 -3.35
C GLU A 166 -7.50 4.88 -2.23
N ASP A 167 -6.80 4.81 -1.10
CA ASP A 167 -7.00 5.70 0.07
C ASP A 167 -5.64 6.03 0.75
N PRO A 168 -4.90 7.04 0.25
CA PRO A 168 -5.00 7.73 -1.05
C PRO A 168 -4.23 7.02 -2.17
N ILE A 169 -4.22 7.62 -3.39
CA ILE A 169 -3.37 7.18 -4.51
C ILE A 169 -1.89 7.37 -4.13
N GLU A 170 -1.12 6.27 -4.10
CA GLU A 170 0.31 6.29 -3.79
C GLU A 170 1.16 6.45 -5.06
N TYR A 171 0.85 5.72 -6.13
CA TYR A 171 1.56 5.78 -7.41
C TYR A 171 0.64 6.30 -8.49
N VAL A 172 1.03 7.34 -9.21
CA VAL A 172 0.30 7.76 -10.41
C VAL A 172 0.88 7.04 -11.61
N VAL A 173 0.04 6.31 -12.29
CA VAL A 173 0.41 5.49 -13.43
C VAL A 173 -0.36 5.95 -14.66
N SER A 174 0.37 6.35 -15.69
CA SER A 174 -0.21 6.63 -16.99
C SER A 174 -0.49 5.33 -17.74
N GLY A 175 -1.62 5.25 -18.45
CA GLY A 175 -1.91 4.16 -19.36
C GLY A 175 -0.84 4.09 -20.45
N ARG A 176 -0.30 2.88 -20.72
CA ARG A 176 0.61 2.59 -21.84
C ARG A 176 -0.15 1.82 -22.91
N ARG A 177 -0.28 0.49 -22.74
CA ARG A 177 -1.11 -0.37 -23.57
C ARG A 177 -2.50 -0.59 -22.99
N SER A 178 -2.66 -0.36 -21.69
CA SER A 178 -3.92 -0.47 -20.96
C SER A 178 -4.53 0.91 -20.69
N LEU A 179 -5.85 0.96 -20.56
CA LEU A 179 -6.55 2.11 -19.97
C LEU A 179 -6.45 2.01 -18.45
N VAL A 180 -5.93 3.05 -17.79
CA VAL A 180 -5.79 3.09 -16.33
C VAL A 180 -6.64 4.21 -15.75
N THR A 181 -7.59 3.86 -14.90
CA THR A 181 -8.50 4.79 -14.20
C THR A 181 -8.24 4.70 -12.70
N GLN A 182 -7.58 5.69 -12.12
CA GLN A 182 -7.28 5.74 -10.69
C GLN A 182 -8.29 6.64 -9.97
N ARG A 183 -8.89 6.10 -8.91
CA ARG A 183 -9.89 6.80 -8.09
C ARG A 183 -9.44 6.85 -6.64
N GLU A 184 -9.51 8.03 -6.03
CA GLU A 184 -9.13 8.27 -4.63
C GLU A 184 -10.37 8.43 -3.77
N LYS A 185 -10.38 7.75 -2.62
CA LYS A 185 -11.45 7.87 -1.62
C LYS A 185 -11.49 9.29 -1.04
N GLY A 186 -12.70 9.79 -0.82
CA GLY A 186 -12.93 11.15 -0.36
C GLY A 186 -12.90 12.21 -1.46
N GLN A 187 -12.35 11.89 -2.65
CA GLN A 187 -12.36 12.77 -3.82
C GLN A 187 -13.26 12.23 -4.94
N HIS A 188 -13.13 10.94 -5.26
CA HIS A 188 -13.78 10.31 -6.41
C HIS A 188 -14.82 9.26 -6.02
N PHE A 189 -14.79 8.77 -4.77
CA PHE A 189 -15.78 7.86 -4.19
C PHE A 189 -15.75 7.97 -2.65
N ASN A 190 -16.84 7.56 -1.98
CA ASN A 190 -16.95 7.71 -0.52
C ASN A 190 -16.56 6.46 0.25
N ASP A 191 -16.94 5.27 -0.23
CA ASP A 191 -16.59 3.99 0.37
C ASP A 191 -16.19 2.95 -0.68
N PHE A 192 -15.35 2.00 -0.29
CA PHE A 192 -14.80 1.00 -1.20
C PHE A 192 -15.88 0.10 -1.80
N SER A 193 -16.89 -0.29 -1.03
CA SER A 193 -17.95 -1.19 -1.52
C SER A 193 -18.77 -0.52 -2.62
N GLN A 194 -19.08 0.76 -2.48
CA GLN A 194 -19.74 1.55 -3.53
C GLN A 194 -18.78 1.77 -4.72
N GLY A 195 -17.52 2.09 -4.45
CA GLY A 195 -16.51 2.25 -5.49
C GLY A 195 -16.37 1.03 -6.40
N VAL A 196 -16.40 -0.19 -5.83
CA VAL A 196 -16.38 -1.45 -6.60
C VAL A 196 -17.64 -1.60 -7.43
N ARG A 197 -18.84 -1.38 -6.85
CA ARG A 197 -20.11 -1.44 -7.61
C ARG A 197 -20.14 -0.46 -8.78
N ASP A 198 -19.57 0.73 -8.60
CA ASP A 198 -19.47 1.72 -9.66
C ASP A 198 -18.44 1.32 -10.73
N ALA A 199 -17.32 0.74 -10.32
CA ALA A 199 -16.29 0.23 -11.22
C ALA A 199 -16.86 -0.85 -12.16
N LEU A 200 -17.69 -1.78 -11.66
CA LEU A 200 -18.32 -2.84 -12.45
C LEU A 200 -19.20 -2.33 -13.61
N ARG A 201 -19.59 -1.05 -13.60
CA ARG A 201 -20.36 -0.41 -14.69
C ARG A 201 -19.49 0.30 -15.72
N GLN A 202 -18.16 0.23 -15.57
CA GLN A 202 -17.20 0.92 -16.42
C GLN A 202 -16.41 -0.05 -17.30
N ASP A 203 -16.89 -1.28 -17.48
CA ASP A 203 -16.25 -2.33 -18.28
C ASP A 203 -14.78 -2.57 -17.92
N PRO A 204 -14.45 -2.86 -16.63
CA PRO A 204 -13.10 -3.14 -16.21
C PRO A 204 -12.71 -4.59 -16.47
N ASP A 205 -11.47 -4.85 -16.84
CA ASP A 205 -10.88 -6.19 -16.78
C ASP A 205 -10.29 -6.46 -15.38
N ILE A 206 -9.71 -5.42 -14.79
CA ILE A 206 -8.99 -5.51 -13.52
C ILE A 206 -9.46 -4.41 -12.56
N ILE A 207 -9.71 -4.80 -11.32
CA ILE A 207 -10.06 -3.86 -10.24
C ILE A 207 -9.05 -4.02 -9.10
N LEU A 208 -8.33 -2.94 -8.75
CA LEU A 208 -7.57 -2.86 -7.51
C LEU A 208 -8.44 -2.21 -6.42
N VAL A 209 -8.74 -2.97 -5.38
CA VAL A 209 -9.37 -2.47 -4.15
C VAL A 209 -8.26 -2.28 -3.12
N GLY A 210 -7.91 -1.05 -2.81
CA GLY A 210 -6.74 -0.70 -1.99
C GLY A 210 -6.63 -1.52 -0.72
N GLU A 211 -7.74 -1.69 0.00
CA GLU A 211 -7.80 -2.58 1.17
C GLU A 211 -9.22 -3.08 1.46
N MET A 212 -9.31 -4.29 2.04
CA MET A 212 -10.56 -4.86 2.55
C MET A 212 -10.55 -4.85 4.08
N ARG A 213 -11.21 -3.85 4.68
CA ARG A 213 -11.30 -3.71 6.14
C ARG A 213 -12.62 -4.19 6.72
N ASP A 214 -13.66 -4.18 5.93
CA ASP A 214 -15.04 -4.47 6.32
C ASP A 214 -15.72 -5.49 5.42
N LYS A 215 -16.83 -6.05 5.92
CA LYS A 215 -17.63 -7.07 5.25
C LYS A 215 -18.17 -6.58 3.90
N ASN A 216 -18.65 -5.34 3.82
CA ASN A 216 -19.28 -4.84 2.60
C ASN A 216 -18.27 -4.70 1.46
N THR A 217 -17.05 -4.24 1.76
CA THR A 217 -15.95 -4.16 0.79
C THR A 217 -15.54 -5.56 0.34
N MET A 218 -15.42 -6.53 1.25
CA MET A 218 -15.11 -7.91 0.92
C MET A 218 -16.18 -8.54 0.02
N GLU A 219 -17.45 -8.39 0.35
CA GLU A 219 -18.58 -8.90 -0.44
C GLU A 219 -18.60 -8.31 -1.87
N ALA A 220 -18.33 -7.02 -2.00
CA ALA A 220 -18.26 -6.37 -3.31
C ALA A 220 -17.06 -6.89 -4.13
N ALA A 221 -15.91 -7.08 -3.52
CA ALA A 221 -14.70 -7.63 -4.16
C ALA A 221 -14.92 -9.09 -4.60
N LEU A 222 -15.54 -9.92 -3.76
CA LEU A 222 -15.89 -11.30 -4.13
C LEU A 222 -16.89 -11.32 -5.31
N THR A 223 -17.92 -10.48 -5.27
CA THR A 223 -18.90 -10.38 -6.36
C THR A 223 -18.22 -9.96 -7.67
N ALA A 224 -17.30 -8.99 -7.64
CA ALA A 224 -16.53 -8.60 -8.82
C ALA A 224 -15.72 -9.78 -9.39
N ALA A 225 -15.05 -10.55 -8.53
CA ALA A 225 -14.27 -11.72 -8.92
C ALA A 225 -15.16 -12.84 -9.49
N GLU A 226 -16.35 -13.08 -8.91
CA GLU A 226 -17.36 -14.05 -9.37
C GLU A 226 -17.96 -13.69 -10.73
N THR A 227 -18.03 -12.39 -11.02
CA THR A 227 -18.60 -11.88 -12.28
C THR A 227 -17.58 -11.70 -13.41
N GLY A 228 -16.39 -12.26 -13.27
CA GLY A 228 -15.43 -12.36 -14.36
C GLY A 228 -14.31 -11.35 -14.35
N HIS A 229 -14.10 -10.60 -13.27
CA HIS A 229 -13.05 -9.60 -13.16
C HIS A 229 -11.86 -10.12 -12.33
N LEU A 230 -10.64 -9.70 -12.67
CA LEU A 230 -9.45 -9.97 -11.85
C LEU A 230 -9.36 -8.88 -10.79
N VAL A 231 -9.53 -9.28 -9.53
CA VAL A 231 -9.54 -8.36 -8.38
C VAL A 231 -8.25 -8.48 -7.59
N PHE A 232 -7.61 -7.36 -7.34
CA PHE A 232 -6.47 -7.23 -6.43
C PHE A 232 -6.90 -6.51 -5.17
N SER A 233 -6.43 -6.97 -4.01
CA SER A 233 -6.66 -6.23 -2.77
C SER A 233 -5.59 -6.49 -1.71
N THR A 234 -5.64 -5.71 -0.62
CA THR A 234 -4.74 -5.88 0.52
C THR A 234 -5.49 -6.14 1.81
N LEU A 235 -4.84 -6.88 2.75
CA LEU A 235 -5.25 -7.03 4.13
C LEU A 235 -4.02 -6.92 5.06
N HIS A 236 -4.30 -6.80 6.36
CA HIS A 236 -3.27 -6.67 7.41
C HIS A 236 -3.04 -7.97 8.20
N THR A 237 -3.30 -9.12 7.61
CA THR A 237 -2.98 -10.43 8.18
C THR A 237 -1.50 -10.78 7.97
N ARG A 238 -0.97 -11.72 8.76
CA ARG A 238 0.46 -12.06 8.73
C ARG A 238 0.80 -13.25 7.84
N THR A 239 -0.14 -14.18 7.65
CA THR A 239 0.04 -15.40 6.85
C THR A 239 -1.12 -15.61 5.89
N ALA A 240 -0.91 -16.44 4.87
CA ALA A 240 -1.95 -16.80 3.92
C ALA A 240 -3.10 -17.57 4.58
N ALA A 241 -2.81 -18.51 5.48
CA ALA A 241 -3.82 -19.25 6.23
C ALA A 241 -4.67 -18.32 7.10
N GLN A 242 -4.04 -17.38 7.84
CA GLN A 242 -4.76 -16.37 8.61
C GLN A 242 -5.64 -15.48 7.73
N THR A 243 -5.20 -15.18 6.50
CA THR A 243 -5.98 -14.39 5.55
C THR A 243 -7.28 -15.09 5.19
N VAL A 244 -7.20 -16.36 4.81
CA VAL A 244 -8.38 -17.18 4.48
C VAL A 244 -9.32 -17.24 5.68
N THR A 245 -8.82 -17.57 6.86
CA THR A 245 -9.62 -17.62 8.09
C THR A 245 -10.28 -16.26 8.40
N ARG A 246 -9.53 -15.16 8.25
CA ARG A 246 -10.05 -13.81 8.49
C ARG A 246 -11.20 -13.45 7.55
N LEU A 247 -11.06 -13.72 6.25
CA LEU A 247 -12.12 -13.45 5.28
C LEU A 247 -13.38 -14.26 5.60
N ILE A 248 -13.23 -15.54 5.93
CA ILE A 248 -14.36 -16.39 6.30
C ILE A 248 -15.04 -15.86 7.56
N SER A 249 -14.28 -15.46 8.59
CA SER A 249 -14.83 -14.94 9.85
C SER A 249 -15.60 -13.61 9.69
N MET A 250 -15.32 -12.84 8.63
CA MET A 250 -16.09 -11.63 8.33
C MET A 250 -17.53 -11.93 7.90
N GLY A 251 -17.85 -13.18 7.60
CA GLY A 251 -19.18 -13.61 7.16
C GLY A 251 -20.25 -13.68 8.23
N GLU A 252 -19.89 -13.64 9.53
CA GLU A 252 -20.82 -13.57 10.65
C GLU A 252 -22.06 -14.48 10.49
N GLY A 253 -21.86 -15.81 10.64
CA GLY A 253 -22.92 -16.82 10.50
C GLY A 253 -23.17 -17.32 9.07
N GLN A 254 -22.39 -16.85 8.09
CA GLN A 254 -22.44 -17.31 6.69
C GLN A 254 -21.13 -17.96 6.23
N GLU A 255 -20.34 -18.50 7.19
CA GLU A 255 -18.98 -18.99 6.92
C GLU A 255 -18.96 -20.07 5.82
N SER A 256 -19.93 -20.97 5.79
CA SER A 256 -20.02 -22.03 4.77
C SER A 256 -20.22 -21.48 3.36
N SER A 257 -21.07 -20.46 3.22
CA SER A 257 -21.28 -19.77 1.94
C SER A 257 -20.01 -19.03 1.52
N LEU A 258 -19.35 -18.34 2.44
CA LEU A 258 -18.10 -17.63 2.15
C LEU A 258 -16.95 -18.58 1.81
N ARG A 259 -16.82 -19.75 2.45
CA ARG A 259 -15.85 -20.76 2.04
C ARG A 259 -16.05 -21.18 0.60
N TYR A 260 -17.29 -21.42 0.21
CA TYR A 260 -17.60 -21.80 -1.17
C TYR A 260 -17.22 -20.68 -2.14
N ARG A 261 -17.70 -19.46 -1.90
CA ARG A 261 -17.43 -18.29 -2.76
C ARG A 261 -15.93 -18.00 -2.84
N LEU A 262 -15.26 -17.85 -1.68
CA LEU A 262 -13.82 -17.58 -1.63
C LEU A 262 -13.01 -18.64 -2.36
N SER A 263 -13.33 -19.94 -2.14
CA SER A 263 -12.63 -21.04 -2.79
C SER A 263 -12.83 -21.09 -4.31
N SER A 264 -13.92 -20.51 -4.83
CA SER A 264 -14.20 -20.48 -6.27
C SER A 264 -13.47 -19.35 -7.00
N VAL A 265 -13.09 -18.28 -6.30
CA VAL A 265 -12.48 -17.08 -6.92
C VAL A 265 -11.04 -16.83 -6.47
N LEU A 266 -10.58 -17.42 -5.37
CA LEU A 266 -9.22 -17.19 -4.90
C LEU A 266 -8.21 -17.70 -5.93
N CYS A 267 -7.25 -16.86 -6.31
CA CYS A 267 -6.13 -17.22 -7.17
C CYS A 267 -4.84 -17.38 -6.35
N ALA A 268 -4.52 -16.38 -5.53
CA ALA A 268 -3.31 -16.41 -4.71
C ALA A 268 -3.41 -15.50 -3.48
N VAL A 269 -2.66 -15.86 -2.44
CA VAL A 269 -2.37 -14.99 -1.29
C VAL A 269 -0.87 -14.81 -1.16
N LEU A 270 -0.42 -13.56 -1.19
CA LEU A 270 0.98 -13.14 -1.12
C LEU A 270 1.21 -12.51 0.26
N ALA A 271 1.55 -13.31 1.26
CA ALA A 271 1.84 -12.78 2.59
C ALA A 271 3.30 -12.34 2.66
N GLN A 272 3.55 -11.08 3.01
CA GLN A 272 4.87 -10.49 2.86
C GLN A 272 5.31 -9.64 4.05
N ARG A 273 6.63 -9.63 4.26
CA ARG A 273 7.31 -8.76 5.20
C ARG A 273 8.64 -8.27 4.65
N ARG A 274 9.08 -7.12 5.11
CA ARG A 274 10.42 -6.62 4.82
C ARG A 274 11.41 -7.26 5.76
N ILE A 275 12.56 -7.62 5.25
CA ILE A 275 13.71 -8.10 6.03
C ILE A 275 14.98 -7.38 5.59
N ASN A 276 15.84 -7.09 6.56
CA ASN A 276 17.15 -6.53 6.30
C ASN A 276 18.13 -7.67 5.98
N THR A 277 18.79 -7.58 4.84
CA THR A 277 19.83 -8.50 4.40
C THR A 277 21.14 -7.75 4.19
N LYS A 278 22.24 -8.49 4.01
CA LYS A 278 23.54 -7.88 3.64
C LYS A 278 23.48 -7.08 2.33
N LYS A 279 22.51 -7.38 1.46
CA LYS A 279 22.28 -6.71 0.17
C LYS A 279 21.20 -5.61 0.26
N GLY A 280 20.86 -5.15 1.47
CA GLY A 280 19.81 -4.18 1.73
C GLY A 280 18.46 -4.82 2.04
N VAL A 281 17.42 -4.00 2.03
CA VAL A 281 16.04 -4.41 2.32
C VAL A 281 15.51 -5.30 1.19
N ARG A 282 14.91 -6.44 1.57
CA ARG A 282 14.26 -7.38 0.65
C ARG A 282 12.84 -7.68 1.12
N ILE A 283 11.98 -8.01 0.16
CA ILE A 283 10.64 -8.54 0.45
C ILE A 283 10.75 -10.06 0.63
N CYS A 284 10.41 -10.53 1.83
CA CYS A 284 10.23 -11.94 2.11
C CYS A 284 8.75 -12.27 1.92
N ARG A 285 8.45 -13.27 1.07
CA ARG A 285 7.08 -13.52 0.64
C ARG A 285 6.72 -15.00 0.78
N GLU A 286 5.72 -15.28 1.62
CA GLU A 286 4.97 -16.53 1.63
C GLU A 286 3.95 -16.49 0.49
N ILE A 287 3.80 -17.58 -0.24
CA ILE A 287 2.89 -17.66 -1.39
C ILE A 287 1.99 -18.89 -1.26
N LEU A 288 0.70 -18.63 -1.26
CA LEU A 288 -0.35 -19.64 -1.41
C LEU A 288 -0.98 -19.46 -2.80
N VAL A 289 -1.04 -20.54 -3.58
CA VAL A 289 -1.76 -20.61 -4.86
C VAL A 289 -2.98 -21.51 -4.71
N ALA A 290 -4.11 -21.09 -5.25
CA ALA A 290 -5.36 -21.83 -5.13
C ALA A 290 -5.41 -23.06 -6.07
N THR A 291 -4.57 -24.05 -5.77
CA THR A 291 -4.64 -25.38 -6.43
C THR A 291 -5.91 -26.10 -6.03
N PRO A 292 -6.35 -27.17 -6.78
CA PRO A 292 -7.52 -27.96 -6.39
C PRO A 292 -7.48 -28.46 -4.95
N ALA A 293 -6.29 -28.79 -4.43
CA ALA A 293 -6.11 -29.23 -3.05
C ALA A 293 -6.38 -28.08 -2.04
N VAL A 294 -5.88 -26.88 -2.32
CA VAL A 294 -6.15 -25.66 -1.51
C VAL A 294 -7.63 -25.33 -1.52
N VAL A 295 -8.26 -25.33 -2.70
CA VAL A 295 -9.71 -25.11 -2.88
C VAL A 295 -10.51 -26.09 -2.02
N GLN A 296 -10.16 -27.37 -2.03
CA GLN A 296 -10.85 -28.40 -1.25
C GLN A 296 -10.68 -28.20 0.27
N LEU A 297 -9.49 -27.79 0.73
CA LEU A 297 -9.28 -27.49 2.15
C LEU A 297 -10.12 -26.31 2.63
N ILE A 298 -10.18 -25.25 1.84
CA ILE A 298 -11.01 -24.07 2.17
C ILE A 298 -12.50 -24.47 2.24
N ARG A 299 -13.01 -25.21 1.25
CA ARG A 299 -14.39 -25.68 1.24
C ARG A 299 -14.75 -26.56 2.44
N SER A 300 -13.83 -27.42 2.86
CA SER A 300 -14.05 -28.35 3.96
C SER A 300 -13.77 -27.77 5.35
N GLY A 301 -13.41 -26.49 5.46
CA GLY A 301 -13.11 -25.83 6.75
C GLY A 301 -11.80 -26.28 7.38
N LYS A 302 -10.84 -26.71 6.56
CA LYS A 302 -9.51 -27.20 6.99
C LYS A 302 -8.39 -26.21 6.72
N GLU A 303 -8.65 -24.92 6.93
CA GLU A 303 -7.71 -23.83 6.66
C GLU A 303 -6.39 -23.98 7.44
N HIS A 304 -6.41 -24.67 8.59
CA HIS A 304 -5.22 -24.99 9.39
C HIS A 304 -4.23 -25.90 8.68
N GLN A 305 -4.64 -26.63 7.62
CA GLN A 305 -3.75 -27.49 6.82
C GLN A 305 -3.10 -26.76 5.63
N LEU A 306 -3.45 -25.50 5.37
CA LEU A 306 -2.90 -24.72 4.23
C LEU A 306 -1.40 -24.55 4.33
N GLU A 307 -0.83 -24.42 5.52
CA GLU A 307 0.61 -24.31 5.69
C GLU A 307 1.34 -25.58 5.24
N THR A 308 0.81 -26.76 5.56
CA THR A 308 1.38 -28.04 5.15
C THR A 308 1.38 -28.21 3.63
N ILE A 309 0.30 -27.78 2.95
CA ILE A 309 0.26 -27.82 1.49
C ILE A 309 1.27 -26.83 0.88
N MET A 310 1.43 -25.62 1.44
CA MET A 310 2.43 -24.67 0.96
C MET A 310 3.86 -25.23 1.08
N GLN A 311 4.16 -25.99 2.13
CA GLN A 311 5.49 -26.60 2.32
C GLN A 311 5.89 -27.55 1.18
N THR A 312 4.93 -28.26 0.61
CA THR A 312 5.13 -29.25 -0.45
C THR A 312 4.81 -28.76 -1.85
N GLY A 313 4.08 -27.63 -1.96
CA GLY A 313 3.58 -27.08 -3.22
C GLY A 313 4.59 -26.24 -4.01
N GLY A 314 5.89 -26.50 -3.89
CA GLY A 314 6.92 -25.72 -4.58
C GLY A 314 6.83 -25.76 -6.09
N ALA A 315 6.32 -26.85 -6.70
CA ALA A 315 6.09 -26.98 -8.13
C ALA A 315 5.06 -25.97 -8.65
N ASP A 316 4.07 -25.61 -7.83
CA ASP A 316 3.04 -24.62 -8.13
C ASP A 316 3.47 -23.19 -7.75
N GLY A 317 4.71 -22.99 -7.35
CA GLY A 317 5.23 -21.69 -6.90
C GLY A 317 4.92 -21.36 -5.44
N MET A 318 4.28 -22.26 -4.69
CA MET A 318 3.96 -22.07 -3.28
C MET A 318 5.21 -22.14 -2.41
N ARG A 319 5.19 -21.43 -1.30
CA ARG A 319 6.22 -21.51 -0.26
C ARG A 319 5.72 -20.89 1.05
N THR A 320 6.19 -21.41 2.15
CA THR A 320 5.97 -20.80 3.47
C THR A 320 6.93 -19.63 3.71
N MET A 321 6.64 -18.83 4.74
CA MET A 321 7.52 -17.73 5.15
C MET A 321 8.93 -18.24 5.54
N ALA A 322 9.03 -19.36 6.23
CA ALA A 322 10.30 -19.97 6.61
C ALA A 322 11.16 -20.38 5.40
N GLN A 323 10.52 -20.97 4.37
CA GLN A 323 11.20 -21.32 3.11
C GLN A 323 11.66 -20.06 2.36
N ALA A 324 10.83 -18.99 2.36
CA ALA A 324 11.20 -17.71 1.74
C ALA A 324 12.41 -17.08 2.43
N GLU A 325 12.46 -17.08 3.77
CA GLU A 325 13.62 -16.57 4.52
C GLU A 325 14.90 -17.39 4.26
N GLY A 326 14.75 -18.70 4.17
CA GLY A 326 15.89 -19.58 3.84
C GLY A 326 16.50 -19.30 2.47
N ARG A 327 15.69 -18.82 1.50
CA ARG A 327 16.19 -18.40 0.17
C ARG A 327 16.97 -17.09 0.23
N LEU A 328 16.51 -16.13 1.02
CA LEU A 328 17.11 -14.79 1.13
C LEU A 328 18.38 -14.76 2.00
N LYS A 329 18.62 -15.79 2.82
CA LYS A 329 19.85 -15.93 3.63
C LYS A 329 21.01 -16.60 2.89
N LYS A 330 20.75 -17.19 1.74
CA LYS A 330 21.76 -17.77 0.83
C LYS A 330 22.28 -16.73 -0.15
#